data_19d5203bdad48fd0f6ba179c67709f57
#
_entry.id   19d5203bdad48fd0f6ba179c67709f57
#
_cell.length_a   1.000
_cell.length_b   1.000
_cell.length_c   1.000
_cell.angle_alpha   90.00
_cell.angle_beta   90.00
_cell.angle_gamma   90.00
#
_symmetry.space_group_name_H-M   'P 1'
#
loop_
_entity.id
_entity.type
_entity.pdbx_description
1 polymer ?
#
loop_
_entity_poly.entity_id
_entity_poly.type
_entity_poly.pdbx_seq_one_letter_code
_entity_poly.pdbx_strand_id
1 'polypeptide(L)' 'MEDKIVLYTVNCPKCKVLELKLRQKNINFETVSDVDEVVEIGREHGIASAPILQIDSDYLDFSQAIKYVNGR' A
#
# COMPACT_ATOMS: atom_id res chain seq x y z
N MET A 1 -6.80 -16.90 9.47
CA MET A 1 -5.66 -16.75 8.57
C MET A 1 -5.30 -15.27 8.47
N GLU A 2 -4.01 -14.98 8.45
CA GLU A 2 -3.56 -13.61 8.33
C GLU A 2 -3.45 -13.21 6.86
N ASP A 3 -3.94 -12.04 6.54
CA ASP A 3 -3.81 -11.49 5.21
C ASP A 3 -2.36 -11.09 4.96
N LYS A 4 -1.85 -11.36 3.78
CA LYS A 4 -0.53 -10.88 3.40
C LYS A 4 -0.68 -9.45 2.90
N ILE A 5 -0.02 -8.52 3.59
CA ILE A 5 -0.11 -7.10 3.28
C ILE A 5 1.25 -6.59 2.83
N VAL A 6 1.29 -5.96 1.66
CA VAL A 6 2.52 -5.40 1.08
C VAL A 6 2.26 -3.94 0.73
N LEU A 7 3.14 -3.06 1.22
CA LEU A 7 3.07 -1.64 0.90
C LEU A 7 4.12 -1.32 -0.17
N TYR A 8 3.65 -0.88 -1.33
CA TYR A 8 4.53 -0.41 -2.40
C TYR A 8 4.67 1.10 -2.27
N THR A 9 5.88 1.56 -2.02
CA THR A 9 6.15 2.95 -1.71
C THR A 9 7.31 3.49 -2.54
N VAL A 10 7.25 4.77 -2.89
CA VAL A 10 8.35 5.47 -3.59
C VAL A 10 8.87 6.63 -2.75
N ASN A 11 8.70 6.53 -1.44
CA ASN A 11 9.18 7.54 -0.49
C ASN A 11 8.54 8.92 -0.73
N CYS A 12 7.25 8.95 -0.95
CA CYS A 12 6.47 10.19 -1.13
C CYS A 12 5.72 10.53 0.17
N PRO A 13 5.22 11.78 0.31
CA PRO A 13 4.47 12.16 1.52
C PRO A 13 3.26 11.26 1.79
N LYS A 14 2.49 10.92 0.77
CA LYS A 14 1.34 10.03 0.91
C LYS A 14 1.76 8.63 1.33
N CYS A 15 2.90 8.17 0.83
CA CYS A 15 3.45 6.86 1.22
C CYS A 15 3.74 6.83 2.71
N LYS A 16 4.34 7.89 3.24
CA LYS A 16 4.65 7.99 4.67
C LYS A 16 3.39 8.02 5.52
N VAL A 17 2.37 8.74 5.07
CA VAL A 17 1.09 8.81 5.78
C VAL A 17 0.48 7.42 5.90
N LEU A 18 0.42 6.68 4.81
CA LEU A 18 -0.14 5.33 4.81
C LEU A 18 0.67 4.39 5.68
N GLU A 19 1.99 4.47 5.61
CA GLU A 19 2.87 3.64 6.43
C GLU A 19 2.62 3.89 7.93
N LEU A 20 2.51 5.17 8.32
CA LEU A 20 2.23 5.52 9.71
C LEU A 20 0.89 4.96 10.17
N LYS A 21 -0.13 5.06 9.32
CA LYS A 21 -1.46 4.55 9.68
C LYS A 21 -1.44 3.04 9.86
N LEU A 22 -0.73 2.32 9.02
CA LEU A 22 -0.58 0.88 9.15
C LEU A 22 0.09 0.52 10.48
N ARG A 23 1.14 1.24 10.85
CA ARG A 23 1.84 1.02 12.11
C ARG A 23 0.97 1.34 13.32
N GLN A 24 0.20 2.43 13.25
CA GLN A 24 -0.70 2.82 14.34
C GLN A 24 -1.76 1.77 14.61
N LYS A 25 -2.17 1.05 13.59
CA LYS A 25 -3.16 -0.02 13.70
C LYS A 25 -2.55 -1.38 14.02
N ASN A 26 -1.23 -1.44 14.23
CA ASN A 26 -0.49 -2.68 14.50
C ASN A 26 -0.68 -3.72 13.39
N ILE A 27 -0.74 -3.26 12.15
CA ILE A 27 -0.87 -4.12 10.98
C ILE A 27 0.52 -4.55 10.54
N ASN A 28 0.73 -5.86 10.43
CA ASN A 28 1.99 -6.37 9.89
C ASN A 28 1.97 -6.25 8.37
N PHE A 29 3.01 -5.65 7.80
CA PHE A 29 3.11 -5.49 6.36
C PHE A 29 4.57 -5.53 5.92
N GLU A 30 4.78 -5.92 4.66
CA GLU A 30 6.07 -5.84 4.01
C GLU A 30 6.12 -4.55 3.20
N THR A 31 7.32 -4.04 2.97
CA THR A 31 7.52 -2.82 2.20
C THR A 31 8.35 -3.11 0.95
N VAL A 32 7.87 -2.64 -0.19
CA VAL A 32 8.61 -2.70 -1.45
C VAL A 32 8.84 -1.27 -1.91
N SER A 33 10.11 -0.89 -2.07
CA SER A 33 10.49 0.48 -2.42
C SER A 33 11.20 0.59 -3.77
N ASP A 34 11.19 -0.46 -4.58
CA ASP A 34 11.73 -0.45 -5.93
C ASP A 34 10.77 0.31 -6.84
N VAL A 35 11.21 1.47 -7.33
CA VAL A 35 10.37 2.34 -8.16
C VAL A 35 9.85 1.62 -9.40
N ASP A 36 10.71 0.86 -10.07
CA ASP A 36 10.33 0.13 -11.27
C ASP A 36 9.22 -0.88 -11.00
N GLU A 37 9.35 -1.61 -9.89
CA GLU A 37 8.35 -2.59 -9.50
C GLU A 37 7.03 -1.91 -9.10
N VAL A 38 7.11 -0.80 -8.37
CA VAL A 38 5.92 -0.05 -7.98
C VAL A 38 5.18 0.47 -9.20
N VAL A 39 5.90 1.01 -10.18
CA VAL A 39 5.30 1.51 -11.42
C VAL A 39 4.64 0.38 -12.21
N GLU A 40 5.31 -0.76 -12.29
CA GLU A 40 4.77 -1.93 -13.01
C GLU A 40 3.49 -2.44 -12.36
N ILE A 41 3.48 -2.58 -11.04
CA ILE A 41 2.30 -3.01 -10.30
C ILE A 41 1.14 -2.03 -10.51
N GLY A 42 1.43 -0.73 -10.44
CA GLY A 42 0.41 0.29 -10.67
C GLY A 42 -0.18 0.21 -12.06
N ARG A 43 0.67 -0.01 -13.07
CA ARG A 43 0.21 -0.14 -14.45
C ARG A 43 -0.69 -1.35 -14.64
N GLU A 44 -0.32 -2.48 -14.05
CA GLU A 44 -1.11 -3.71 -14.16
C GLU A 44 -2.48 -3.59 -13.51
N HIS A 45 -2.59 -2.80 -12.45
CA HIS A 45 -3.82 -2.70 -11.65
C HIS A 45 -4.55 -1.38 -11.82
N GLY A 46 -4.12 -0.56 -12.78
CA GLY A 46 -4.79 0.70 -13.07
C GLY A 46 -4.63 1.77 -12.00
N ILE A 47 -3.55 1.70 -11.22
CA ILE A 47 -3.26 2.67 -10.18
C ILE A 47 -2.17 3.61 -10.69
N ALA A 48 -2.48 4.90 -10.79
CA ALA A 48 -1.61 5.87 -11.46
C ALA A 48 -0.39 6.28 -10.63
N SER A 49 -0.44 6.15 -9.31
CA SER A 49 0.64 6.63 -8.45
C SER A 49 0.72 5.84 -7.15
N ALA A 50 1.90 5.87 -6.54
CA ALA A 50 2.10 5.31 -5.20
C ALA A 50 1.45 6.23 -4.15
N PRO A 51 1.15 5.71 -2.96
CA PRO A 51 1.40 4.35 -2.51
C PRO A 51 0.36 3.35 -3.04
N ILE A 52 0.76 2.09 -3.11
CA ILE A 52 -0.13 1.00 -3.48
C ILE A 52 -0.12 0.00 -2.31
N LEU A 53 -1.29 -0.39 -1.86
CA LEU A 53 -1.41 -1.38 -0.79
C LEU A 53 -1.98 -2.67 -1.35
N GLN A 54 -1.23 -3.75 -1.21
CA GLN A 54 -1.69 -5.07 -1.61
C GLN A 54 -2.19 -5.83 -0.38
N ILE A 55 -3.39 -6.36 -0.47
CA ILE A 55 -3.97 -7.20 0.58
C ILE A 55 -4.37 -8.51 -0.10
N ASP A 56 -3.59 -9.57 0.15
CA ASP A 56 -3.71 -10.85 -0.57
C ASP A 56 -3.57 -10.62 -2.07
N SER A 57 -4.67 -10.72 -2.82
CA SER A 57 -4.66 -10.49 -4.27
C SER A 57 -5.30 -9.17 -4.68
N ASP A 58 -5.72 -8.36 -3.71
CA ASP A 58 -6.33 -7.05 -3.98
C ASP A 58 -5.29 -5.95 -3.92
N TYR A 59 -5.38 -5.01 -4.87
CA TYR A 59 -4.46 -3.87 -4.93
C TYR A 59 -5.27 -2.59 -4.77
N LEU A 60 -4.90 -1.78 -3.78
CA LEU A 60 -5.63 -0.58 -3.41
C LEU A 60 -4.79 0.67 -3.70
N ASP A 61 -5.45 1.73 -4.20
CA ASP A 61 -4.79 3.02 -4.31
C ASP A 61 -4.76 3.71 -2.93
N PHE A 62 -4.23 4.93 -2.89
CA PHE A 62 -4.11 5.65 -1.61
C PHE A 62 -5.46 5.82 -0.92
N SER A 63 -6.47 6.28 -1.64
CA SER A 63 -7.80 6.53 -1.06
C SER A 63 -8.43 5.25 -0.52
N GLN A 64 -8.37 4.20 -1.31
CA GLN A 64 -8.91 2.90 -0.91
C GLN A 64 -8.15 2.31 0.27
N ALA A 65 -6.83 2.46 0.26
CA ALA A 65 -5.98 1.97 1.34
C ALA A 65 -6.29 2.67 2.66
N ILE A 66 -6.48 3.99 2.62
CA ILE A 66 -6.82 4.76 3.83
C ILE A 66 -8.15 4.28 4.40
N LYS A 67 -9.15 4.08 3.54
CA LYS A 67 -10.44 3.56 3.98
C LYS A 67 -10.32 2.19 4.63
N TYR A 68 -9.52 1.32 4.03
CA TYR A 68 -9.29 -0.01 4.57
C TYR A 68 -8.67 0.05 5.96
N VAL A 69 -7.62 0.86 6.11
CA VAL A 69 -6.91 0.99 7.38
C VAL A 69 -7.80 1.62 8.45
N ASN A 70 -8.56 2.65 8.09
CA ASN A 70 -9.46 3.32 9.03
C ASN A 70 -10.59 2.38 9.50
N GLY A 71 -10.97 1.43 8.67
CA GLY A 71 -11.99 0.45 9.03
C GLY A 71 -11.50 -0.70 9.89
N ARG A 72 -10.22 -0.77 10.13
CA ARG A 72 -9.65 -1.79 11.00
C ARG A 72 -9.53 -1.28 12.43
#